data_f9450ce977fc59793280344bdd67bf90
#
_entry.id   f9450ce977fc59793280344bdd67bf90
#
_cell.length_a   1.000
_cell.length_b   1.000
_cell.length_c   1.000
_cell.angle_alpha   90.00
_cell.angle_beta   90.00
_cell.angle_gamma   90.00
#
_symmetry.space_group_name_H-M   'P 1'
#
loop_
_entity.id
_entity.type
_entity.pdbx_description
1 polymer ?
#
loop_
_entity_poly.entity_id
_entity_poly.type
_entity_poly.pdbx_seq_one_letter_code
_entity_poly.pdbx_strand_id
1 'polypeptide(L)'
;YFDYQAMATDLETIYQVETNGKSVSNKMKSNVINRDFLFNCRLFIYFKTDMYVDYFKKPQYPVLLGRSGDLASIDNILELDLNEISAAEKIKGQIVPFENNMLPGIIQALPEYFTDEIPRKNIGTKAYSVIPFYTSDFPTSIKAYRDSIDDKEIDIYFHQLKF
;
A
#
# COMPACT_ATOMS: atom_id res chain seq x y z
N TYR A 1 3.01 -0.53 7.59
CA TYR A 1 1.74 -1.02 8.15
C TYR A 1 0.58 -0.24 7.55
N PHE A 2 -0.52 -0.92 7.30
CA PHE A 2 -1.75 -0.37 6.73
C PHE A 2 -2.96 -0.95 7.44
N ASP A 3 -3.90 -0.11 7.82
CA ASP A 3 -5.21 -0.48 8.33
C ASP A 3 -6.33 0.43 7.79
N TYR A 4 -7.57 0.06 8.08
CA TYR A 4 -8.75 0.86 7.74
C TYR A 4 -9.89 0.57 8.73
N GLN A 5 -10.81 1.50 8.88
CA GLN A 5 -11.91 1.39 9.85
C GLN A 5 -13.04 0.48 9.34
N ALA A 6 -13.42 0.63 8.07
CA ALA A 6 -14.52 -0.11 7.47
C ALA A 6 -14.38 -0.22 5.96
N MET A 7 -15.11 -1.16 5.36
CA MET A 7 -15.40 -1.13 3.92
C MET A 7 -16.76 -0.46 3.71
N ALA A 8 -16.81 0.44 2.76
CA ALA A 8 -18.04 1.14 2.36
C ALA A 8 -18.26 0.94 0.86
N THR A 9 -19.53 1.02 0.44
CA THR A 9 -19.93 0.90 -0.97
C THR A 9 -20.60 2.19 -1.40
N ASP A 10 -20.19 2.71 -2.55
CA ASP A 10 -20.80 3.88 -3.18
C ASP A 10 -21.27 3.56 -4.58
N LEU A 11 -22.25 4.34 -5.05
CA LEU A 11 -22.77 4.27 -6.41
C LEU A 11 -22.07 5.29 -7.29
N GLU A 12 -21.26 4.82 -8.22
CA GLU A 12 -20.58 5.68 -9.17
C GLU A 12 -21.21 5.60 -10.56
N THR A 13 -21.47 6.77 -11.15
CA THR A 13 -21.93 6.87 -12.52
C THR A 13 -20.76 7.05 -13.46
N ILE A 14 -20.50 6.06 -14.32
CA ILE A 14 -19.50 6.13 -15.37
C ILE A 14 -20.15 6.56 -16.67
N TYR A 15 -19.59 7.62 -17.27
CA TYR A 15 -19.99 8.10 -18.59
C TYR A 15 -19.02 7.56 -19.64
N GLN A 16 -19.53 6.83 -20.62
CA GLN A 16 -18.74 6.39 -21.78
C GLN A 16 -19.18 7.15 -23.02
N VAL A 17 -18.22 7.72 -23.72
CA VAL A 17 -18.45 8.36 -25.03
C VAL A 17 -18.05 7.36 -26.12
N GLU A 18 -19.02 6.87 -26.89
CA GLU A 18 -18.74 6.07 -28.08
C GLU A 18 -18.49 7.00 -29.27
N THR A 19 -17.26 7.05 -29.77
CA THR A 19 -16.90 7.73 -31.02
C THR A 19 -16.94 6.71 -32.17
N ASN A 20 -17.97 6.75 -32.98
CA ASN A 20 -17.94 6.06 -34.25
C ASN A 20 -17.18 6.90 -35.26
N GLY A 21 -16.10 6.37 -35.84
CA GLY A 21 -15.07 7.06 -36.63
C GLY A 21 -15.50 7.77 -37.95
N LYS A 22 -16.78 8.06 -38.16
CA LYS A 22 -17.26 8.82 -39.35
C LYS A 22 -18.38 9.82 -39.09
N SER A 23 -18.97 9.90 -37.95
CA SER A 23 -19.87 10.96 -37.53
C SER A 23 -19.86 11.11 -36.03
N VAL A 24 -19.68 12.35 -35.57
CA VAL A 24 -19.70 12.69 -34.14
C VAL A 24 -21.14 12.64 -33.63
N SER A 25 -21.74 11.46 -33.51
CA SER A 25 -22.91 11.29 -32.67
C SER A 25 -22.39 10.85 -31.28
N ASN A 26 -22.17 11.79 -30.39
CA ASN A 26 -21.83 11.53 -29.00
C ASN A 26 -23.05 10.88 -28.32
N LYS A 27 -23.18 9.57 -28.40
CA LYS A 27 -24.10 8.82 -27.55
C LYS A 27 -23.37 8.60 -26.22
N MET A 28 -23.73 9.38 -25.21
CA MET A 28 -23.30 9.12 -23.82
C MET A 28 -24.12 7.94 -23.31
N LYS A 29 -23.44 6.87 -22.97
CA LYS A 29 -23.99 5.79 -22.15
C LYS A 29 -23.55 6.01 -20.73
N SER A 30 -24.49 6.05 -19.80
CA SER A 30 -24.21 6.05 -18.36
C SER A 30 -24.44 4.65 -17.81
N ASN A 31 -23.45 4.13 -17.08
CA ASN A 31 -23.58 2.93 -16.27
C ASN A 31 -23.42 3.29 -14.81
N VAL A 32 -24.31 2.76 -13.98
CA VAL A 32 -24.15 2.84 -12.52
C VAL A 32 -23.44 1.58 -12.06
N ILE A 33 -22.35 1.76 -11.37
CA ILE A 33 -21.59 0.65 -10.77
C ILE A 33 -21.50 0.83 -9.26
N ASN A 34 -21.55 -0.28 -8.55
CA ASN A 34 -21.19 -0.31 -7.14
C ASN A 34 -19.66 -0.30 -7.05
N ARG A 35 -19.13 0.60 -6.24
CA ARG A 35 -17.71 0.66 -5.94
C ARG A 35 -17.48 0.51 -4.46
N ASP A 36 -16.74 -0.51 -4.10
CA ASP A 36 -16.28 -0.70 -2.74
C ASP A 36 -15.00 0.10 -2.52
N PHE A 37 -14.90 0.75 -1.37
CA PHE A 37 -13.72 1.51 -0.95
C PHE A 37 -13.46 1.30 0.53
N LEU A 38 -12.20 1.51 0.93
CA LEU A 38 -11.78 1.43 2.32
C LEU A 38 -11.98 2.78 2.97
N PHE A 39 -12.70 2.81 4.09
CA PHE A 39 -13.00 4.03 4.83
C PHE A 39 -12.00 4.25 5.96
N ASN A 40 -11.55 5.49 6.11
CA ASN A 40 -10.59 5.94 7.12
C ASN A 40 -9.32 5.08 7.12
N CYS A 41 -8.66 5.02 5.95
CA CYS A 41 -7.41 4.32 5.78
C CYS A 41 -6.27 5.04 6.48
N ARG A 42 -5.40 4.27 7.15
CA ARG A 42 -4.15 4.77 7.70
C ARG A 42 -2.98 3.99 7.12
N LEU A 43 -1.97 4.71 6.65
CA LEU A 43 -0.75 4.13 6.11
C LEU A 43 0.45 4.63 6.92
N PHE A 44 1.17 3.72 7.54
CA PHE A 44 2.40 3.98 8.26
C PHE A 44 3.58 3.54 7.40
N ILE A 45 4.42 4.49 7.02
CA ILE A 45 5.59 4.24 6.18
C ILE A 45 6.83 4.46 7.04
N TYR A 46 7.71 3.46 7.08
CA TYR A 46 8.93 3.48 7.85
C TYR A 46 10.15 3.59 6.93
N PHE A 47 11.06 4.49 7.26
CA PHE A 47 12.32 4.69 6.55
C PHE A 47 13.49 4.55 7.51
N LYS A 48 14.57 3.89 7.10
CA LYS A 48 15.84 3.84 7.85
C LYS A 48 16.76 5.02 7.51
N THR A 49 16.20 6.19 7.22
CA THR A 49 16.93 7.38 6.84
C THR A 49 16.06 8.62 7.07
N ASP A 50 16.69 9.73 7.35
CA ASP A 50 16.06 11.05 7.49
C ASP A 50 15.99 11.82 6.15
N MET A 51 16.66 11.33 5.11
CA MET A 51 16.83 12.01 3.82
C MET A 51 15.50 12.48 3.19
N TYR A 52 14.40 11.80 3.46
CA TYR A 52 13.09 12.11 2.88
C TYR A 52 12.19 12.96 3.76
N VAL A 53 12.58 13.25 5.00
CA VAL A 53 11.75 13.94 6.01
C VAL A 53 11.25 15.31 5.51
N ASP A 54 12.12 16.10 4.88
CA ASP A 54 11.74 17.43 4.40
C ASP A 54 10.74 17.39 3.25
N TYR A 55 10.79 16.36 2.41
CA TYR A 55 9.80 16.16 1.33
C TYR A 55 8.41 15.85 1.89
N PHE A 56 8.34 15.13 3.01
CA PHE A 56 7.08 14.86 3.69
C PHE A 56 6.58 16.04 4.50
N LYS A 57 7.48 16.83 5.13
CA LYS A 57 7.10 18.06 5.86
C LYS A 57 6.56 19.15 4.95
N LYS A 58 7.09 19.24 3.73
CA LYS A 58 6.70 20.26 2.74
C LYS A 58 6.53 19.63 1.35
N PRO A 59 5.47 18.83 1.16
CA PRO A 59 5.24 18.19 -0.13
C PRO A 59 4.97 19.26 -1.20
N GLN A 60 5.65 19.16 -2.33
CA GLN A 60 5.50 20.08 -3.47
C GLN A 60 4.12 19.92 -4.14
N TYR A 61 3.53 18.73 -4.05
CA TYR A 61 2.23 18.40 -4.62
C TYR A 61 1.36 17.72 -3.58
N PRO A 62 0.02 17.74 -3.73
CA PRO A 62 -0.87 16.96 -2.88
C PRO A 62 -0.48 15.48 -2.89
N VAL A 63 -0.50 14.85 -1.73
CA VAL A 63 -0.22 13.41 -1.62
C VAL A 63 -1.43 12.64 -2.11
N LEU A 64 -1.22 11.72 -3.04
CA LEU A 64 -2.25 10.85 -3.61
C LEU A 64 -1.91 9.40 -3.31
N LEU A 65 -2.88 8.63 -2.85
CA LEU A 65 -2.75 7.19 -2.61
C LEU A 65 -3.71 6.42 -3.51
N GLY A 66 -3.26 6.15 -4.73
CA GLY A 66 -4.02 5.43 -5.73
C GLY A 66 -4.56 6.34 -6.83
N ARG A 67 -5.86 6.62 -6.85
CA ARG A 67 -6.49 7.44 -7.90
C ARG A 67 -6.30 8.94 -7.65
N SER A 68 -6.48 9.74 -8.70
CA SER A 68 -6.35 11.20 -8.63
C SER A 68 -7.31 11.90 -7.64
N GLY A 69 -8.39 11.22 -7.23
CA GLY A 69 -9.32 11.71 -6.22
C GLY A 69 -9.00 11.22 -4.79
N ASP A 70 -8.09 10.28 -4.64
CA ASP A 70 -7.76 9.68 -3.34
C ASP A 70 -6.66 10.52 -2.65
N LEU A 71 -7.07 11.65 -2.09
CA LEU A 71 -6.19 12.56 -1.36
C LEU A 71 -5.81 11.97 -0.01
N ALA A 72 -4.56 12.16 0.39
CA ALA A 72 -4.07 11.80 1.71
C ALA A 72 -3.48 13.01 2.43
N SER A 73 -3.60 13.03 3.75
CA SER A 73 -2.90 13.95 4.63
C SER A 73 -1.71 13.25 5.28
N ILE A 74 -0.68 14.02 5.60
CA ILE A 74 0.43 13.55 6.42
C ILE A 74 0.18 14.08 7.83
N ASP A 75 -0.25 13.19 8.72
CA ASP A 75 -0.67 13.60 10.04
C ASP A 75 0.51 13.74 10.99
N ASN A 76 1.47 12.81 10.93
CA ASN A 76 2.63 12.82 11.82
C ASN A 76 3.90 12.35 11.09
N ILE A 77 5.03 12.92 11.51
CA ILE A 77 6.36 12.47 11.15
C ILE A 77 7.14 12.32 12.44
N LEU A 78 7.51 11.10 12.77
CA LEU A 78 8.16 10.75 14.04
C LEU A 78 9.52 10.13 13.77
N GLU A 79 10.46 10.41 14.65
CA GLU A 79 11.71 9.67 14.76
C GLU A 79 11.54 8.61 15.84
N LEU A 80 11.84 7.36 15.50
CA LEU A 80 11.60 6.20 16.35
C LEU A 80 12.89 5.40 16.54
N ASP A 81 13.13 4.96 17.75
CA ASP A 81 14.17 3.97 18.06
C ASP A 81 13.50 2.60 18.25
N LEU A 82 13.55 1.78 17.21
CA LEU A 82 12.86 0.49 17.16
C LEU A 82 13.78 -0.67 17.53
N ASN A 83 13.29 -1.59 18.35
CA ASN A 83 14.00 -2.79 18.71
C ASN A 83 13.94 -3.85 17.60
N GLU A 84 15.11 -4.33 17.18
CA GLU A 84 15.21 -5.46 16.24
C GLU A 84 14.84 -6.77 16.95
N ILE A 85 14.00 -7.56 16.28
CA ILE A 85 13.60 -8.91 16.74
C ILE A 85 13.97 -9.94 15.67
N SER A 86 14.49 -11.09 16.11
CA SER A 86 14.95 -12.15 15.20
C SER A 86 13.83 -13.01 14.65
N ALA A 87 12.70 -13.06 15.34
CA ALA A 87 11.54 -13.88 14.98
C ALA A 87 10.27 -13.07 15.23
N ALA A 88 9.67 -12.56 14.18
CA ALA A 88 8.45 -11.77 14.25
C ALA A 88 7.22 -12.65 14.47
N GLU A 89 6.29 -12.20 15.29
CA GLU A 89 5.03 -12.88 15.57
C GLU A 89 3.80 -12.01 15.26
N LYS A 90 4.00 -10.68 15.21
CA LYS A 90 2.92 -9.69 15.12
C LYS A 90 2.95 -8.93 13.79
N ILE A 91 3.25 -9.65 12.69
CA ILE A 91 3.24 -9.06 11.34
C ILE A 91 1.78 -8.94 10.88
N LYS A 92 1.31 -7.71 10.68
CA LYS A 92 -0.08 -7.40 10.28
C LYS A 92 -0.09 -6.17 9.38
N GLY A 93 -1.06 -6.10 8.47
CA GLY A 93 -1.24 -4.94 7.58
C GLY A 93 0.00 -4.61 6.74
N GLN A 94 0.74 -5.64 6.29
CA GLN A 94 2.01 -5.47 5.60
C GLN A 94 2.15 -6.44 4.43
N ILE A 95 3.07 -6.09 3.53
CA ILE A 95 3.50 -6.94 2.43
C ILE A 95 4.86 -7.50 2.80
N VAL A 96 5.02 -8.82 2.77
CA VAL A 96 6.25 -9.53 3.15
C VAL A 96 6.65 -10.49 2.04
N PRO A 97 7.94 -10.66 1.70
CA PRO A 97 8.35 -11.64 0.70
C PRO A 97 7.85 -13.05 1.05
N PHE A 98 7.29 -13.72 0.06
CA PHE A 98 6.88 -15.11 0.19
C PHE A 98 8.12 -16.01 0.06
N GLU A 99 8.72 -16.38 1.16
CA GLU A 99 9.92 -17.24 1.22
C GLU A 99 9.55 -18.56 1.91
N ASN A 100 9.07 -19.55 1.17
CA ASN A 100 8.84 -20.93 1.63
C ASN A 100 8.13 -21.12 2.99
N ASN A 101 7.63 -20.05 3.59
CA ASN A 101 6.88 -20.05 4.84
C ASN A 101 5.40 -19.97 4.52
N MET A 102 4.59 -20.75 5.23
CA MET A 102 3.13 -20.65 5.16
C MET A 102 2.68 -19.39 5.92
N LEU A 103 2.88 -18.22 5.29
CA LEU A 103 2.41 -16.95 5.84
C LEU A 103 0.91 -16.80 5.57
N PRO A 104 0.15 -16.27 6.53
CA PRO A 104 -1.26 -15.95 6.28
C PRO A 104 -1.38 -14.82 5.26
N GLY A 105 -2.54 -14.75 4.58
CA GLY A 105 -2.84 -13.68 3.63
C GLY A 105 -2.90 -14.14 2.18
N ILE A 106 -2.93 -13.17 1.27
CA ILE A 106 -3.04 -13.40 -0.17
C ILE A 106 -1.65 -13.33 -0.79
N ILE A 107 -1.31 -14.32 -1.61
CA ILE A 107 -0.05 -14.32 -2.36
C ILE A 107 -0.26 -13.50 -3.63
N GLN A 108 0.58 -12.49 -3.82
CA GLN A 108 0.59 -11.65 -5.03
C GLN A 108 1.99 -11.57 -5.64
N ALA A 109 2.04 -11.60 -6.96
CA ALA A 109 3.24 -11.31 -7.72
C ALA A 109 3.35 -9.80 -7.92
N LEU A 110 4.35 -9.17 -7.29
CA LEU A 110 4.57 -7.74 -7.37
C LEU A 110 5.89 -7.44 -8.09
N PRO A 111 5.98 -6.30 -8.80
CA PRO A 111 7.23 -5.85 -9.39
C PRO A 111 8.31 -5.67 -8.32
N GLU A 112 9.51 -6.14 -8.60
CA GLU A 112 10.67 -5.95 -7.71
C GLU A 112 11.49 -4.72 -8.15
N TYR A 113 11.67 -4.56 -9.45
CA TYR A 113 12.45 -3.46 -10.03
C TYR A 113 11.80 -2.88 -11.27
N PHE A 114 12.09 -1.60 -11.51
CA PHE A 114 11.73 -0.90 -12.73
C PHE A 114 12.99 -0.33 -13.39
N THR A 115 12.97 -0.23 -14.73
CA THR A 115 14.01 0.50 -15.46
C THR A 115 13.94 1.99 -15.16
N ASP A 116 15.08 2.68 -15.32
CA ASP A 116 15.13 4.17 -15.26
C ASP A 116 14.63 4.84 -16.55
N GLU A 117 14.32 4.04 -17.58
CA GLU A 117 13.79 4.52 -18.85
C GLU A 117 12.35 5.04 -18.74
N ILE A 118 11.94 5.90 -19.68
CA ILE A 118 10.56 6.35 -19.82
C ILE A 118 9.99 5.82 -21.14
N PRO A 119 8.91 5.01 -21.14
CA PRO A 119 8.16 4.51 -19.96
C PRO A 119 8.94 3.44 -19.17
N ARG A 120 8.79 3.46 -17.85
CA ARG A 120 9.41 2.46 -16.98
C ARG A 120 8.87 1.07 -17.28
N LYS A 121 9.78 0.10 -17.36
CA LYS A 121 9.45 -1.32 -17.57
C LYS A 121 9.75 -2.11 -16.30
N ASN A 122 8.89 -3.06 -15.96
CA ASN A 122 9.16 -4.02 -14.90
C ASN A 122 10.28 -4.96 -15.34
N ILE A 123 11.35 -5.09 -14.53
CA ILE A 123 12.50 -5.98 -14.81
C ILE A 123 12.37 -7.31 -14.07
N GLY A 124 11.63 -7.36 -12.98
CA GLY A 124 11.50 -8.58 -12.18
C GLY A 124 10.22 -8.59 -11.37
N THR A 125 9.72 -9.78 -11.11
CA THR A 125 8.51 -10.01 -10.32
C THR A 125 8.82 -11.03 -9.24
N LYS A 126 8.45 -10.73 -8.01
CA LYS A 126 8.61 -11.61 -6.85
C LYS A 126 7.25 -11.89 -6.20
N ALA A 127 7.12 -13.07 -5.62
CA ALA A 127 5.93 -13.42 -4.84
C ALA A 127 6.00 -12.76 -3.44
N TYR A 128 4.90 -12.17 -3.01
CA TYR A 128 4.72 -11.57 -1.71
C TYR A 128 3.44 -12.07 -1.06
N SER A 129 3.45 -12.16 0.27
CA SER A 129 2.25 -12.33 1.09
C SER A 129 1.75 -10.97 1.51
N VAL A 130 0.50 -10.66 1.18
CA VAL A 130 -0.22 -9.48 1.66
C VAL A 130 -0.99 -9.89 2.90
N ILE A 131 -0.47 -9.52 4.07
CA ILE A 131 -0.99 -9.94 5.37
C ILE A 131 -2.01 -8.90 5.84
N PRO A 132 -3.28 -9.27 6.07
CA PRO A 132 -4.28 -8.34 6.56
C PRO A 132 -3.97 -7.81 7.97
N PHE A 133 -4.42 -6.59 8.28
CA PHE A 133 -4.19 -5.97 9.60
C PHE A 133 -4.96 -6.67 10.75
N TYR A 134 -6.02 -7.39 10.44
CA TYR A 134 -6.83 -8.15 11.39
C TYR A 134 -6.36 -9.60 11.62
N THR A 135 -5.23 -9.97 11.01
CA THR A 135 -4.63 -11.31 11.20
C THR A 135 -4.24 -11.51 12.67
N SER A 136 -4.49 -12.70 13.21
CA SER A 136 -3.98 -13.10 14.53
C SER A 136 -2.47 -13.26 14.51
N ASP A 137 -1.83 -13.19 15.67
CA ASP A 137 -0.41 -13.41 15.83
C ASP A 137 -0.02 -14.82 15.35
N PHE A 138 1.11 -14.96 14.70
CA PHE A 138 1.60 -16.22 14.17
C PHE A 138 3.15 -16.24 14.18
N PRO A 139 3.77 -17.37 14.53
CA PRO A 139 5.21 -17.45 14.61
C PRO A 139 5.84 -17.41 13.20
N THR A 140 6.93 -16.67 13.07
CA THR A 140 7.74 -16.63 11.84
C THR A 140 9.23 -16.69 12.18
N SER A 141 10.07 -16.94 11.15
CA SER A 141 11.52 -16.77 11.22
C SER A 141 12.00 -15.43 10.63
N ILE A 142 11.06 -14.51 10.40
CA ILE A 142 11.35 -13.22 9.75
C ILE A 142 11.92 -12.26 10.79
N LYS A 143 13.03 -11.61 10.44
CA LYS A 143 13.55 -10.48 11.20
C LYS A 143 12.69 -9.25 10.98
N ALA A 144 12.35 -8.55 12.05
CA ALA A 144 11.50 -7.36 11.99
C ALA A 144 11.91 -6.35 13.08
N TYR A 145 11.22 -5.24 13.16
CA TYR A 145 11.39 -4.22 14.17
C TYR A 145 10.06 -4.01 14.89
N ARG A 146 10.08 -4.02 16.22
CA ARG A 146 8.88 -3.87 17.01
C ARG A 146 8.55 -2.42 17.26
N ASP A 147 7.30 -2.05 16.94
CA ASP A 147 6.70 -0.75 17.22
C ASP A 147 5.37 -0.93 17.97
N SER A 148 4.83 0.16 18.49
CA SER A 148 3.52 0.22 19.12
C SER A 148 2.65 1.27 18.44
N ILE A 149 1.57 0.84 17.81
CA ILE A 149 0.57 1.68 17.18
C ILE A 149 -0.77 1.52 17.92
N ASP A 150 -1.33 2.62 18.45
CA ASP A 150 -2.56 2.61 19.24
C ASP A 150 -2.52 1.56 20.37
N ASP A 151 -1.44 1.55 21.14
CA ASP A 151 -1.17 0.61 22.25
C ASP A 151 -1.12 -0.88 21.83
N LYS A 152 -0.99 -1.17 20.54
CA LYS A 152 -0.81 -2.51 20.01
C LYS A 152 0.59 -2.67 19.45
N GLU A 153 1.28 -3.70 19.93
CA GLU A 153 2.59 -4.06 19.36
C GLU A 153 2.42 -4.65 17.96
N ILE A 154 3.26 -4.17 17.05
CA ILE A 154 3.31 -4.60 15.65
C ILE A 154 4.77 -4.80 15.26
N ASP A 155 5.04 -5.89 14.56
CA ASP A 155 6.37 -6.20 14.05
C ASP A 155 6.46 -5.71 12.59
N ILE A 156 7.34 -4.74 12.35
CA ILE A 156 7.51 -4.06 11.06
C ILE A 156 8.64 -4.73 10.26
N TYR A 157 8.31 -5.23 9.09
CA TYR A 157 9.27 -5.77 8.15
C TYR A 157 9.83 -4.66 7.25
N PHE A 158 11.15 -4.54 7.19
CA PHE A 158 11.81 -3.64 6.26
C PHE A 158 12.24 -4.36 4.99
N HIS A 159 11.72 -3.91 3.85
CA HIS A 159 12.18 -4.38 2.55
C HIS A 159 13.62 -3.93 2.29
N GLN A 160 14.46 -4.87 1.88
CA GLN A 160 15.79 -4.52 1.39
C GLN A 160 15.65 -4.06 -0.06
N LEU A 161 15.72 -2.76 -0.27
CA LEU A 161 15.80 -2.20 -1.62
C LEU A 161 17.22 -2.45 -2.14
N LYS A 162 17.36 -3.16 -3.25
CA LYS A 162 18.60 -3.25 -4.00
C LYS A 162 18.53 -2.18 -5.08
N PHE A 163 19.37 -1.19 -4.98
CA PHE A 163 19.58 -0.17 -6.02
C PHE A 163 20.70 -0.61 -6.94
#